data_4e704a5a6dd707bfd6eda3868ea72cd5
#
_entry.id   4e704a5a6dd707bfd6eda3868ea72cd5
#
_cell.length_a   1.000
_cell.length_b   1.000
_cell.length_c   1.000
_cell.angle_alpha   90.00
_cell.angle_beta   90.00
_cell.angle_gamma   90.00
#
_symmetry.space_group_name_H-M   'P 1'
#
loop_
_entity.id
_entity.type
_entity.pdbx_description
1 polymer ?
#
loop_
_entity_poly.entity_id
_entity_poly.type
_entity_poly.pdbx_seq_one_letter_code
_entity_poly.pdbx_strand_id
1 'polypeptide(L)'
;MATVSESHEESLFEQAMARYQDGAAASEVIEDFITITNAAPRQSAGWTCLAWLQLLCDQPEDALRSARFAVKLNGQDPQARINLSLAMLETQAKGVRDHVQVVQQILALAPEVTQELQASIADGLARKPGWSALLKVKSWLEI
;
A
#
# COMPACT_ATOMS: atom_id res chain seq x y z
N MET A 1 15.42 -3.25 29.11
CA MET A 1 16.27 -2.31 28.38
C MET A 1 16.81 -2.89 27.09
N ALA A 2 16.76 -4.19 26.94
CA ALA A 2 17.23 -4.87 25.73
C ALA A 2 16.42 -4.49 24.47
N THR A 3 15.31 -3.85 24.63
CA THR A 3 14.36 -3.55 23.54
C THR A 3 14.49 -2.17 22.96
N VAL A 4 15.54 -1.42 23.29
CA VAL A 4 15.69 -0.03 22.83
C VAL A 4 15.74 0.06 21.29
N SER A 5 16.50 -0.83 20.62
CA SER A 5 16.58 -0.80 19.17
C SER A 5 15.27 -1.28 18.51
N GLU A 6 14.61 -2.28 19.08
CA GLU A 6 13.30 -2.73 18.57
C GLU A 6 12.25 -1.64 18.72
N SER A 7 12.21 -0.97 19.86
CA SER A 7 11.32 0.16 20.10
C SER A 7 11.60 1.30 19.13
N HIS A 8 12.88 1.53 18.80
CA HIS A 8 13.27 2.57 17.88
C HIS A 8 12.79 2.26 16.44
N GLU A 9 12.92 1.00 16.00
CA GLU A 9 12.46 0.58 14.67
C GLU A 9 10.94 0.69 14.55
N GLU A 10 10.21 0.18 15.55
CA GLU A 10 8.75 0.32 15.61
C GLU A 10 8.36 1.80 15.64
N SER A 11 9.10 2.61 16.40
CA SER A 11 8.85 4.04 16.51
C SER A 11 8.98 4.75 15.15
N LEU A 12 9.95 4.38 14.31
CA LEU A 12 10.09 4.99 13.00
C LEU A 12 8.89 4.71 12.11
N PHE A 13 8.44 3.45 12.06
CA PHE A 13 7.25 3.08 11.30
C PHE A 13 6.01 3.80 11.82
N GLU A 14 5.80 3.77 13.13
CA GLU A 14 4.65 4.41 13.76
C GLU A 14 4.67 5.93 13.57
N GLN A 15 5.83 6.56 13.71
CA GLN A 15 5.98 7.99 13.51
C GLN A 15 5.69 8.38 12.06
N ALA A 16 6.20 7.64 11.10
CA ALA A 16 5.96 7.90 9.69
C ALA A 16 4.48 7.74 9.34
N MET A 17 3.84 6.68 9.85
CA MET A 17 2.41 6.47 9.66
C MET A 17 1.58 7.58 10.30
N ALA A 18 1.94 8.01 11.50
CA ALA A 18 1.24 9.09 12.19
C ALA A 18 1.35 10.40 11.41
N ARG A 19 2.53 10.72 10.90
CA ARG A 19 2.74 11.91 10.07
C ARG A 19 1.89 11.85 8.81
N TYR A 20 1.86 10.70 8.16
CA TYR A 20 1.03 10.50 6.96
C TYR A 20 -0.45 10.71 7.28
N GLN A 21 -0.92 10.08 8.35
CA GLN A 21 -2.33 10.19 8.78
C GLN A 21 -2.70 11.62 9.18
N ASP A 22 -1.75 12.38 9.70
CA ASP A 22 -1.94 13.78 10.08
C ASP A 22 -1.87 14.73 8.87
N GLY A 23 -1.70 14.21 7.67
CA GLY A 23 -1.77 14.98 6.44
C GLY A 23 -0.44 15.33 5.80
N ALA A 24 0.69 14.80 6.27
CA ALA A 24 1.96 15.00 5.61
C ALA A 24 1.90 14.48 4.16
N ALA A 25 2.52 15.19 3.24
CA ALA A 25 2.57 14.75 1.85
C ALA A 25 3.33 13.44 1.73
N ALA A 26 2.93 12.60 0.75
CA ALA A 26 3.63 11.34 0.49
C ALA A 26 5.13 11.54 0.29
N SER A 27 5.51 12.61 -0.42
CA SER A 27 6.92 12.95 -0.66
C SER A 27 7.71 13.26 0.61
N GLU A 28 7.04 13.63 1.69
CA GLU A 28 7.70 13.93 2.97
C GLU A 28 7.98 12.68 3.79
N VAL A 29 7.20 11.62 3.61
CA VAL A 29 7.34 10.39 4.41
C VAL A 29 7.95 9.23 3.64
N ILE A 30 8.07 9.33 2.33
CA ILE A 30 8.55 8.24 1.49
C ILE A 30 9.96 7.78 1.87
N GLU A 31 10.85 8.71 2.23
CA GLU A 31 12.21 8.38 2.63
C GLU A 31 12.25 7.53 3.89
N ASP A 32 11.33 7.77 4.82
CA ASP A 32 11.24 6.96 6.03
C ASP A 32 10.92 5.50 5.69
N PHE A 33 10.03 5.27 4.72
CA PHE A 33 9.67 3.91 4.30
C PHE A 33 10.76 3.25 3.47
N ILE A 34 11.56 4.00 2.75
CA ILE A 34 12.78 3.46 2.11
C ILE A 34 13.74 2.96 3.19
N THR A 35 13.95 3.75 4.24
CA THR A 35 14.77 3.33 5.39
C THR A 35 14.21 2.08 6.07
N ILE A 36 12.88 2.05 6.29
CA ILE A 36 12.20 0.92 6.93
C ILE A 36 12.36 -0.37 6.10
N THR A 37 12.15 -0.31 4.80
CA THR A 37 12.29 -1.50 3.94
C THR A 37 13.73 -1.96 3.83
N ASN A 38 14.70 -1.06 3.89
CA ASN A 38 16.12 -1.42 3.91
C ASN A 38 16.49 -2.11 5.22
N ALA A 39 15.93 -1.66 6.36
CA ALA A 39 16.21 -2.23 7.68
C ALA A 39 15.49 -3.57 7.89
N ALA A 40 14.28 -3.73 7.34
CA ALA A 40 13.44 -4.90 7.54
C ALA A 40 12.85 -5.40 6.20
N PRO A 41 13.70 -5.92 5.29
CA PRO A 41 13.27 -6.26 3.93
C PRO A 41 12.33 -7.46 3.85
N ARG A 42 12.14 -8.20 4.93
CA ARG A 42 11.22 -9.35 4.96
C ARG A 42 9.87 -9.04 5.60
N GLN A 43 9.66 -7.80 6.00
CA GLN A 43 8.37 -7.38 6.56
C GLN A 43 7.52 -6.75 5.45
N SER A 44 6.40 -7.39 5.14
CA SER A 44 5.53 -6.96 4.03
C SER A 44 4.93 -5.58 4.24
N ALA A 45 4.62 -5.20 5.49
CA ALA A 45 3.96 -3.93 5.79
C ALA A 45 4.75 -2.72 5.28
N GLY A 46 6.08 -2.74 5.46
CA GLY A 46 6.94 -1.66 4.95
C GLY A 46 6.86 -1.53 3.44
N TRP A 47 6.92 -2.65 2.72
CA TRP A 47 6.81 -2.65 1.26
C TRP A 47 5.43 -2.21 0.78
N THR A 48 4.37 -2.61 1.48
CA THR A 48 3.01 -2.20 1.14
C THR A 48 2.87 -0.68 1.25
N CYS A 49 3.34 -0.10 2.35
CA CYS A 49 3.31 1.35 2.53
C CYS A 49 4.18 2.07 1.50
N LEU A 50 5.39 1.56 1.25
CA LEU A 50 6.28 2.17 0.26
C LEU A 50 5.65 2.19 -1.13
N ALA A 51 5.03 1.08 -1.55
CA ALA A 51 4.36 1.02 -2.85
C ALA A 51 3.26 2.09 -2.96
N TRP A 52 2.44 2.25 -1.92
CA TRP A 52 1.39 3.25 -1.89
C TRP A 52 1.96 4.66 -2.05
N LEU A 53 3.01 4.99 -1.29
CA LEU A 53 3.65 6.29 -1.36
C LEU A 53 4.28 6.55 -2.73
N GLN A 54 4.89 5.52 -3.33
CA GLN A 54 5.47 5.62 -4.67
C GLN A 54 4.38 5.89 -5.72
N LEU A 55 3.22 5.27 -5.58
CA LEU A 55 2.08 5.55 -6.45
C LEU A 55 1.62 7.00 -6.30
N LEU A 56 1.53 7.50 -5.08
CA LEU A 56 1.14 8.89 -4.82
C LEU A 56 2.17 9.89 -5.34
N CYS A 57 3.43 9.49 -5.43
CA CYS A 57 4.52 10.32 -5.95
C CYS A 57 4.77 10.12 -7.45
N ASP A 58 3.84 9.47 -8.15
CA ASP A 58 3.94 9.22 -9.60
C ASP A 58 5.19 8.42 -9.99
N GLN A 59 5.50 7.39 -9.20
CA GLN A 59 6.62 6.46 -9.43
C GLN A 59 6.06 5.04 -9.63
N PRO A 60 5.29 4.78 -10.70
CA PRO A 60 4.58 3.51 -10.84
C PRO A 60 5.49 2.30 -11.03
N GLU A 61 6.64 2.45 -11.69
CA GLU A 61 7.59 1.34 -11.87
C GLU A 61 8.22 0.92 -10.54
N ASP A 62 8.59 1.88 -9.70
CA ASP A 62 9.09 1.60 -8.35
C ASP A 62 8.00 0.97 -7.50
N ALA A 63 6.78 1.49 -7.59
CA ALA A 63 5.63 0.95 -6.88
C ALA A 63 5.35 -0.51 -7.29
N LEU A 64 5.50 -0.82 -8.57
CA LEU A 64 5.32 -2.17 -9.08
C LEU A 64 6.30 -3.15 -8.41
N ARG A 65 7.57 -2.77 -8.29
CA ARG A 65 8.57 -3.58 -7.61
C ARG A 65 8.25 -3.77 -6.13
N SER A 66 7.95 -2.67 -5.44
CA SER A 66 7.63 -2.71 -4.01
C SER A 66 6.39 -3.55 -3.73
N ALA A 67 5.34 -3.37 -4.54
CA ALA A 67 4.09 -4.12 -4.37
C ALA A 67 4.28 -5.61 -4.65
N ARG A 68 5.11 -5.97 -5.61
CA ARG A 68 5.44 -7.38 -5.88
C ARG A 68 6.15 -8.01 -4.69
N PHE A 69 7.10 -7.31 -4.07
CA PHE A 69 7.74 -7.78 -2.83
C PHE A 69 6.71 -7.96 -1.72
N ALA A 70 5.82 -6.99 -1.53
CA ALA A 70 4.80 -7.07 -0.49
C ALA A 70 3.90 -8.28 -0.68
N VAL A 71 3.41 -8.52 -1.90
CA VAL A 71 2.53 -9.65 -2.21
C VAL A 71 3.27 -10.97 -2.08
N LYS A 72 4.54 -11.03 -2.47
CA LYS A 72 5.35 -12.23 -2.30
C LYS A 72 5.52 -12.60 -0.83
N LEU A 73 5.69 -11.59 0.02
CA LEU A 73 5.87 -11.80 1.46
C LEU A 73 4.54 -12.10 2.16
N ASN A 74 3.45 -11.47 1.73
CA ASN A 74 2.11 -11.69 2.28
C ASN A 74 1.05 -11.54 1.19
N GLY A 75 0.75 -12.63 0.51
CA GLY A 75 -0.21 -12.65 -0.60
C GLY A 75 -1.67 -12.51 -0.17
N GLN A 76 -1.96 -12.56 1.13
CA GLN A 76 -3.31 -12.42 1.67
C GLN A 76 -3.60 -11.02 2.20
N ASP A 77 -2.65 -10.09 2.09
CA ASP A 77 -2.89 -8.70 2.44
C ASP A 77 -3.65 -8.01 1.30
N PRO A 78 -4.91 -7.62 1.51
CA PRO A 78 -5.70 -7.01 0.44
C PRO A 78 -5.14 -5.65 -0.01
N GLN A 79 -4.55 -4.86 0.91
CA GLN A 79 -3.96 -3.58 0.52
C GLN A 79 -2.75 -3.78 -0.40
N ALA A 80 -1.92 -4.79 -0.12
CA ALA A 80 -0.78 -5.12 -0.98
C ALA A 80 -1.25 -5.49 -2.39
N ARG A 81 -2.33 -6.28 -2.49
CA ARG A 81 -2.92 -6.65 -3.78
C ARG A 81 -3.51 -5.45 -4.51
N ILE A 82 -4.16 -4.54 -3.78
CA ILE A 82 -4.67 -3.29 -4.38
C ILE A 82 -3.52 -2.46 -4.91
N ASN A 83 -2.47 -2.26 -4.13
CA ASN A 83 -1.31 -1.47 -4.55
C ASN A 83 -0.66 -2.07 -5.80
N LEU A 84 -0.54 -3.40 -5.84
CA LEU A 84 -0.02 -4.09 -7.02
C LEU A 84 -0.93 -3.88 -8.24
N SER A 85 -2.24 -3.98 -8.06
CA SER A 85 -3.21 -3.75 -9.13
C SER A 85 -3.09 -2.35 -9.69
N LEU A 86 -2.97 -1.33 -8.82
CA LEU A 86 -2.79 0.05 -9.24
C LEU A 86 -1.50 0.24 -10.05
N ALA A 87 -0.39 -0.30 -9.54
CA ALA A 87 0.90 -0.20 -10.22
C ALA A 87 0.87 -0.92 -11.57
N MET A 88 0.20 -2.07 -11.64
CA MET A 88 0.05 -2.80 -12.90
C MET A 88 -0.79 -2.02 -13.92
N LEU A 89 -1.87 -1.37 -13.49
CA LEU A 89 -2.66 -0.53 -14.37
C LEU A 89 -1.85 0.65 -14.91
N GLU A 90 -1.07 1.29 -14.05
CA GLU A 90 -0.28 2.47 -14.45
C GLU A 90 0.92 2.12 -15.30
N THR A 91 1.43 0.89 -15.21
CA THR A 91 2.55 0.41 -16.05
C THR A 91 2.07 -0.45 -17.23
N GLN A 92 0.76 -0.63 -17.38
CA GLN A 92 0.15 -1.44 -18.44
C GLN A 92 0.58 -2.90 -18.38
N ALA A 93 0.86 -3.41 -17.19
CA ALA A 93 1.19 -4.82 -16.97
C ALA A 93 -0.08 -5.67 -17.10
N LYS A 94 0.08 -6.89 -17.58
CA LYS A 94 -1.04 -7.82 -17.78
C LYS A 94 -1.31 -8.63 -16.52
N GLY A 95 -2.58 -9.06 -16.34
CA GLY A 95 -2.93 -9.95 -15.24
C GLY A 95 -3.49 -9.27 -14.02
N VAL A 96 -3.84 -7.98 -14.12
CA VAL A 96 -4.36 -7.21 -12.97
C VAL A 96 -5.61 -7.83 -12.36
N ARG A 97 -6.48 -8.41 -13.18
CA ARG A 97 -7.74 -9.00 -12.71
C ARG A 97 -7.55 -10.13 -11.71
N ASP A 98 -6.47 -10.89 -11.82
CA ASP A 98 -6.18 -11.98 -10.89
C ASP A 98 -5.97 -11.45 -9.47
N HIS A 99 -5.29 -10.30 -9.33
CA HIS A 99 -5.06 -9.68 -8.04
C HIS A 99 -6.33 -9.07 -7.45
N VAL A 100 -7.15 -8.44 -8.29
CA VAL A 100 -8.46 -7.92 -7.86
C VAL A 100 -9.35 -9.06 -7.37
N GLN A 101 -9.33 -10.19 -8.06
CA GLN A 101 -10.10 -11.36 -7.69
C GLN A 101 -9.73 -11.89 -6.30
N VAL A 102 -8.43 -11.89 -5.97
CA VAL A 102 -7.98 -12.28 -4.63
C VAL A 102 -8.56 -11.34 -3.58
N VAL A 103 -8.57 -10.03 -3.84
CA VAL A 103 -9.18 -9.07 -2.91
C VAL A 103 -10.67 -9.34 -2.74
N GLN A 104 -11.40 -9.60 -3.82
CA GLN A 104 -12.81 -9.95 -3.76
C GLN A 104 -13.05 -11.19 -2.89
N GLN A 105 -12.21 -12.21 -3.02
CA GLN A 105 -12.28 -13.41 -2.20
C GLN A 105 -12.01 -13.12 -0.72
N ILE A 106 -11.03 -12.27 -0.43
CA ILE A 106 -10.72 -11.87 0.94
C ILE A 106 -11.91 -11.14 1.56
N LEU A 107 -12.53 -10.21 0.82
CA LEU A 107 -13.68 -9.46 1.30
C LEU A 107 -14.90 -10.34 1.53
N ALA A 108 -15.08 -11.39 0.72
CA ALA A 108 -16.16 -12.33 0.91
C ALA A 108 -15.99 -13.13 2.20
N LEU A 109 -14.75 -13.46 2.57
CA LEU A 109 -14.44 -14.24 3.77
C LEU A 109 -14.31 -13.37 5.02
N ALA A 110 -13.90 -12.13 4.86
CA ALA A 110 -13.65 -11.19 5.96
C ALA A 110 -14.26 -9.83 5.63
N PRO A 111 -15.60 -9.71 5.64
CA PRO A 111 -16.26 -8.46 5.24
C PRO A 111 -15.92 -7.27 6.13
N GLU A 112 -15.44 -7.50 7.36
CA GLU A 112 -15.00 -6.44 8.26
C GLU A 112 -13.80 -5.66 7.72
N VAL A 113 -13.02 -6.23 6.81
CA VAL A 113 -11.88 -5.56 6.18
C VAL A 113 -12.32 -4.45 5.21
N THR A 114 -13.56 -4.50 4.74
CA THR A 114 -14.08 -3.56 3.74
C THR A 114 -13.93 -2.10 4.18
N GLN A 115 -14.21 -1.78 5.45
CA GLN A 115 -14.12 -0.42 5.96
C GLN A 115 -12.69 0.13 5.87
N GLU A 116 -11.70 -0.68 6.19
CA GLU A 116 -10.29 -0.28 6.09
C GLU A 116 -9.91 0.03 4.65
N LEU A 117 -10.36 -0.80 3.72
CA LEU A 117 -10.06 -0.59 2.30
C LEU A 117 -10.78 0.64 1.76
N GLN A 118 -12.03 0.86 2.17
CA GLN A 118 -12.77 2.06 1.79
C GLN A 118 -12.07 3.32 2.29
N ALA A 119 -11.57 3.31 3.52
CA ALA A 119 -10.84 4.44 4.09
C ALA A 119 -9.55 4.71 3.32
N SER A 120 -8.82 3.66 2.95
CA SER A 120 -7.60 3.78 2.17
C SER A 120 -7.88 4.35 0.78
N ILE A 121 -8.93 3.88 0.12
CA ILE A 121 -9.34 4.40 -1.19
C ILE A 121 -9.74 5.86 -1.10
N ALA A 122 -10.52 6.22 -0.08
CA ALA A 122 -10.92 7.61 0.15
C ALA A 122 -9.71 8.53 0.36
N ASP A 123 -8.73 8.08 1.14
CA ASP A 123 -7.49 8.82 1.34
C ASP A 123 -6.74 9.01 0.03
N GLY A 124 -6.62 7.96 -0.77
CA GLY A 124 -5.95 8.04 -2.08
C GLY A 124 -6.62 9.03 -3.01
N LEU A 125 -7.95 9.03 -3.07
CA LEU A 125 -8.71 9.95 -3.91
C LEU A 125 -8.63 11.39 -3.40
N ALA A 126 -8.53 11.58 -2.09
CA ALA A 126 -8.34 12.91 -1.49
C ALA A 126 -6.96 13.49 -1.86
N ARG A 127 -5.91 12.65 -1.84
CA ARG A 127 -4.55 13.07 -2.15
C ARG A 127 -4.30 13.20 -3.65
N LYS A 128 -4.98 12.40 -4.45
CA LYS A 128 -4.83 12.37 -5.91
C LYS A 128 -6.22 12.37 -6.55
N PRO A 129 -6.89 13.53 -6.59
CA PRO A 129 -8.26 13.60 -7.10
C PRO A 129 -8.35 13.09 -8.54
N GLY A 130 -9.39 12.30 -8.83
CA GLY A 130 -9.61 11.75 -10.16
C GLY A 130 -8.65 10.62 -10.53
N TRP A 131 -7.96 10.02 -9.58
CA TRP A 131 -7.00 8.93 -9.82
C TRP A 131 -7.67 7.76 -10.54
N SER A 132 -7.43 7.68 -11.84
CA SER A 132 -8.14 6.78 -12.76
C SER A 132 -7.96 5.30 -12.37
N ALA A 133 -6.73 4.86 -12.08
CA ALA A 133 -6.47 3.48 -11.70
C ALA A 133 -7.21 3.11 -10.43
N LEU A 134 -7.21 4.00 -9.44
CA LEU A 134 -7.88 3.76 -8.17
C LEU A 134 -9.40 3.70 -8.32
N LEU A 135 -9.98 4.59 -9.14
CA LEU A 135 -11.41 4.57 -9.44
C LEU A 135 -11.81 3.26 -10.13
N LYS A 136 -10.96 2.76 -11.01
CA LYS A 136 -11.21 1.50 -11.70
C LYS A 136 -11.21 0.32 -10.73
N VAL A 137 -10.20 0.23 -9.86
CA VAL A 137 -10.13 -0.84 -8.86
C VAL A 137 -11.29 -0.75 -7.88
N LYS A 138 -11.63 0.47 -7.43
CA LYS A 138 -12.79 0.70 -6.56
C LYS A 138 -14.06 0.15 -7.20
N SER A 139 -14.27 0.44 -8.48
CA SER A 139 -15.44 -0.04 -9.23
C SER A 139 -15.46 -1.57 -9.32
N TRP A 140 -14.33 -2.20 -9.60
CA TRP A 140 -14.24 -3.66 -9.70
C TRP A 140 -14.51 -4.34 -8.36
N LEU A 141 -14.11 -3.72 -7.26
CA LEU A 141 -14.34 -4.24 -5.91
C LEU A 141 -15.75 -3.94 -5.40
N GLU A 142 -16.46 -3.05 -6.03
CA GLU A 142 -17.81 -2.63 -5.64
C GLU A 142 -17.86 -2.07 -4.21
N ILE A 143 -16.85 -1.35 -3.84
CA ILE A 143 -16.76 -0.69 -2.55
C ILE A 143 -16.52 0.81 -2.68
#